data_2fe3e5329a46c03fccd1511e39545d78
#
_entry.id   2fe3e5329a46c03fccd1511e39545d78
#
_cell.length_a   1.000
_cell.length_b   1.000
_cell.length_c   1.000
_cell.angle_alpha   90.00
_cell.angle_beta   90.00
_cell.angle_gamma   90.00
#
_symmetry.space_group_name_H-M   'P 1'
#
loop_
_entity.id
_entity.type
_entity.pdbx_description
1 polymer ?
#
loop_
_entity_poly.entity_id
_entity_poly.type
_entity_poly.pdbx_seq_one_letter_code
_entity_poly.pdbx_strand_id
1 'polypeptide(L)'
;DKTADYPTGCPDNEYLLSAQNCSCTMDSEGKIQLVTEDIRNGNGRAIKSKLWSPNRVDKIDAPVNAIFWIMKDPTIPPVVKLKGAALASVMGATLATKTSTAERVAAGTDLNALRIVPYANPFRTYPLVNDYEKFKKLVEEKNVACYIVNTGDFMGTKVKPADTLGILETIVEGKASFEKWGNFDDIEIMYDWEGKTADFKPDLNNAEYKAALKSAMQNRVDAVKGFAEKKEGYDKLPDEALAAVQKLVDALS
;
A
#
# COMPACT_ATOMS: atom_id res chain seq x y z
N ASP A 1 5.49 -12.02 -17.64
CA ASP A 1 5.65 -10.59 -17.57
C ASP A 1 5.46 -9.96 -18.95
N LYS A 2 4.78 -8.79 -19.01
CA LYS A 2 4.43 -8.14 -20.28
C LYS A 2 5.63 -7.71 -21.12
N THR A 3 6.75 -7.41 -20.48
CA THR A 3 7.98 -7.06 -21.20
C THR A 3 8.60 -8.26 -21.91
N ALA A 4 8.52 -9.44 -21.33
CA ALA A 4 8.93 -10.67 -21.98
C ALA A 4 8.03 -11.01 -23.18
N ASP A 5 6.74 -10.62 -23.12
CA ASP A 5 5.78 -10.81 -24.20
C ASP A 5 6.01 -9.85 -25.38
N TYR A 6 6.80 -8.77 -25.21
CA TYR A 6 7.06 -7.72 -26.22
C TYR A 6 8.53 -7.58 -26.62
N PRO A 7 9.28 -8.65 -26.81
CA PRO A 7 10.72 -8.53 -27.13
C PRO A 7 10.98 -7.90 -28.50
N THR A 8 10.00 -7.94 -29.38
CA THR A 8 10.08 -7.37 -30.73
C THR A 8 8.83 -6.55 -31.04
N GLY A 9 8.97 -5.56 -31.93
CA GLY A 9 7.85 -4.73 -32.38
C GLY A 9 7.44 -3.62 -31.39
N CYS A 10 8.03 -3.54 -30.22
CA CYS A 10 7.86 -2.42 -29.31
C CYS A 10 8.94 -1.38 -29.59
N PRO A 11 8.59 -0.13 -29.96
CA PRO A 11 9.59 0.90 -30.27
C PRO A 11 10.48 1.25 -29.08
N ASP A 12 10.00 1.01 -27.87
CA ASP A 12 10.72 1.32 -26.62
C ASP A 12 11.39 0.10 -25.99
N ASN A 13 11.51 -0.99 -26.75
CA ASN A 13 11.98 -2.27 -26.25
C ASN A 13 13.38 -2.21 -25.63
N GLU A 14 14.30 -1.44 -26.20
CA GLU A 14 15.65 -1.26 -25.66
C GLU A 14 15.62 -0.68 -24.23
N TYR A 15 14.78 0.33 -24.00
CA TYR A 15 14.65 0.95 -22.68
C TYR A 15 13.99 0.01 -21.70
N LEU A 16 12.95 -0.69 -22.11
CA LEU A 16 12.26 -1.67 -21.27
C LEU A 16 13.20 -2.80 -20.87
N LEU A 17 13.95 -3.37 -21.80
CA LEU A 17 14.91 -4.43 -21.52
C LEU A 17 16.05 -3.96 -20.62
N SER A 18 16.53 -2.73 -20.80
CA SER A 18 17.59 -2.16 -19.96
C SER A 18 17.12 -1.89 -18.51
N ALA A 19 15.82 -1.72 -18.30
CA ALA A 19 15.23 -1.43 -17.02
C ALA A 19 14.77 -2.69 -16.26
N GLN A 20 14.62 -3.79 -16.97
CA GLN A 20 14.14 -5.06 -16.41
C GLN A 20 15.27 -5.86 -15.77
N ASN A 21 14.94 -6.58 -14.72
CA ASN A 21 15.81 -7.61 -14.17
C ASN A 21 15.62 -8.92 -14.98
N CYS A 22 16.09 -8.90 -16.20
CA CYS A 22 16.02 -10.05 -17.10
C CYS A 22 17.40 -10.44 -17.61
N SER A 23 17.54 -11.68 -18.04
CA SER A 23 18.75 -12.15 -18.71
C SER A 23 18.71 -11.71 -20.17
N CYS A 24 19.80 -11.11 -20.61
CA CYS A 24 19.98 -10.70 -21.98
C CYS A 24 21.28 -11.31 -22.54
N THR A 25 21.31 -11.51 -23.83
CA THR A 25 22.53 -11.79 -24.60
C THR A 25 22.68 -10.73 -25.67
N MET A 26 23.86 -10.65 -26.26
CA MET A 26 24.14 -9.73 -27.35
C MET A 26 24.40 -10.55 -28.61
N ASP A 27 23.78 -10.19 -29.73
CA ASP A 27 24.03 -10.84 -31.02
C ASP A 27 25.33 -10.33 -31.69
N SER A 28 25.66 -10.88 -32.84
CA SER A 28 26.87 -10.53 -33.59
C SER A 28 26.89 -9.09 -34.08
N GLU A 29 25.75 -8.40 -34.09
CA GLU A 29 25.62 -7.00 -34.48
C GLU A 29 25.68 -6.04 -33.30
N GLY A 30 25.84 -6.59 -32.08
CA GLY A 30 25.86 -5.82 -30.83
C GLY A 30 24.48 -5.48 -30.29
N LYS A 31 23.42 -6.08 -30.84
CA LYS A 31 22.05 -5.85 -30.40
C LYS A 31 21.69 -6.74 -29.22
N ILE A 32 21.02 -6.17 -28.22
CA ILE A 32 20.56 -6.89 -27.04
C ILE A 32 19.36 -7.77 -27.42
N GLN A 33 19.47 -9.05 -27.07
CA GLN A 33 18.40 -10.04 -27.20
C GLN A 33 17.97 -10.53 -25.83
N LEU A 34 16.66 -10.65 -25.61
CA LEU A 34 16.09 -11.17 -24.37
C LEU A 34 16.18 -12.70 -24.36
N VAL A 35 16.70 -13.26 -23.27
CA VAL A 35 16.65 -14.69 -23.01
C VAL A 35 15.32 -14.99 -22.30
N THR A 36 14.28 -15.33 -23.06
CA THR A 36 12.91 -15.44 -22.57
C THR A 36 12.68 -16.62 -21.65
N GLU A 37 13.48 -17.67 -21.77
CA GLU A 37 13.37 -18.90 -20.99
C GLU A 37 14.10 -18.82 -19.66
N ASP A 38 14.83 -17.75 -19.39
CA ASP A 38 15.52 -17.57 -18.13
C ASP A 38 14.51 -17.24 -17.02
N ILE A 39 14.52 -18.06 -15.98
CA ILE A 39 13.66 -17.86 -14.79
C ILE A 39 13.87 -16.51 -14.10
N ARG A 40 14.99 -15.85 -14.34
CA ARG A 40 15.30 -14.51 -13.85
C ARG A 40 14.61 -13.41 -14.66
N ASN A 41 14.09 -13.74 -15.83
CA ASN A 41 13.24 -12.85 -16.61
C ASN A 41 11.95 -12.63 -15.86
N GLY A 42 11.90 -11.60 -15.10
CA GLY A 42 10.81 -11.31 -14.22
C GLY A 42 10.41 -9.86 -14.28
N ASN A 43 9.83 -9.40 -13.22
CA ASN A 43 9.29 -8.07 -13.13
C ASN A 43 10.41 -7.03 -13.09
N GLY A 44 10.53 -6.24 -14.10
CA GLY A 44 11.32 -5.02 -14.07
C GLY A 44 10.68 -3.96 -13.17
N ARG A 45 11.51 -3.21 -12.51
CA ARG A 45 11.07 -2.32 -11.46
C ARG A 45 11.45 -0.88 -11.69
N ALA A 46 12.51 -0.65 -12.40
CA ALA A 46 13.09 0.65 -12.52
C ALA A 46 13.24 1.03 -13.98
N ILE A 47 12.54 2.06 -14.39
CA ILE A 47 12.74 2.71 -15.67
C ILE A 47 13.48 4.01 -15.40
N LYS A 48 14.60 4.20 -16.11
CA LYS A 48 15.32 5.46 -16.08
C LYS A 48 14.51 6.50 -16.85
N SER A 49 13.63 7.21 -16.18
CA SER A 49 12.68 8.14 -16.77
C SER A 49 13.33 9.19 -17.69
N LYS A 50 14.61 9.53 -17.42
CA LYS A 50 15.40 10.42 -18.27
C LYS A 50 15.61 9.88 -19.68
N LEU A 51 15.69 8.58 -19.85
CA LEU A 51 15.84 7.95 -21.14
C LEU A 51 14.50 7.73 -21.85
N TRP A 52 13.44 7.60 -21.05
CA TRP A 52 12.10 7.28 -21.51
C TRP A 52 11.31 8.52 -21.94
N SER A 53 11.33 9.58 -21.14
CA SER A 53 10.47 10.73 -21.36
C SER A 53 11.20 12.06 -21.16
N PRO A 54 11.06 12.99 -22.10
CA PRO A 54 11.54 14.37 -21.92
C PRO A 54 10.70 15.12 -20.86
N ASN A 55 9.48 14.63 -20.57
CA ASN A 55 8.53 15.27 -19.64
C ASN A 55 8.69 14.80 -18.20
N ARG A 56 9.75 14.07 -17.88
CA ARG A 56 9.98 13.67 -16.50
C ARG A 56 10.13 14.87 -15.58
N VAL A 57 9.72 14.70 -14.34
CA VAL A 57 9.94 15.67 -13.26
C VAL A 57 10.97 15.13 -12.29
N ASP A 58 11.95 15.95 -11.93
CA ASP A 58 12.93 15.64 -10.89
C ASP A 58 12.48 16.13 -9.51
N LYS A 59 11.57 17.10 -9.48
CA LYS A 59 11.04 17.73 -8.29
C LYS A 59 9.57 18.07 -8.49
N ILE A 60 8.78 17.82 -7.47
CA ILE A 60 7.38 18.26 -7.41
C ILE A 60 7.36 19.52 -6.54
N ASP A 61 7.05 20.67 -7.14
CA ASP A 61 6.99 21.96 -6.43
C ASP A 61 5.60 22.23 -5.82
N ALA A 62 4.57 21.56 -6.32
CA ALA A 62 3.24 21.65 -5.75
C ALA A 62 3.14 20.89 -4.42
N PRO A 63 2.37 21.39 -3.43
CA PRO A 63 2.16 20.67 -2.19
C PRO A 63 1.42 19.36 -2.43
N VAL A 64 1.77 18.32 -1.65
CA VAL A 64 1.02 17.07 -1.61
C VAL A 64 -0.28 17.30 -0.85
N ASN A 65 -1.41 16.94 -1.42
CA ASN A 65 -2.74 17.16 -0.83
C ASN A 65 -3.32 15.88 -0.21
N ALA A 66 -2.89 14.72 -0.67
CA ALA A 66 -3.38 13.44 -0.17
C ALA A 66 -2.28 12.37 -0.14
N ILE A 67 -2.38 11.46 0.81
CA ILE A 67 -1.57 10.26 0.95
C ILE A 67 -2.50 9.06 0.90
N PHE A 68 -2.16 8.06 0.10
CA PHE A 68 -2.88 6.79 -0.01
C PHE A 68 -1.99 5.63 0.45
N TRP A 69 -2.33 5.02 1.58
CA TRP A 69 -1.72 3.78 2.03
C TRP A 69 -2.35 2.61 1.28
N ILE A 70 -1.63 2.06 0.31
CA ILE A 70 -2.10 0.90 -0.46
C ILE A 70 -1.79 -0.37 0.33
N MET A 71 -2.81 -1.18 0.61
CA MET A 71 -2.65 -2.43 1.35
C MET A 71 -3.57 -3.53 0.83
N LYS A 72 -3.42 -4.73 1.38
CA LYS A 72 -4.24 -5.91 1.07
C LYS A 72 -4.71 -6.57 2.36
N ASP A 73 -5.49 -5.85 3.15
CA ASP A 73 -6.08 -6.32 4.38
C ASP A 73 -7.56 -6.64 4.14
N PRO A 74 -7.99 -7.91 4.22
CA PRO A 74 -9.37 -8.30 3.86
C PRO A 74 -10.42 -7.78 4.84
N THR A 75 -10.03 -7.24 5.97
CA THR A 75 -10.96 -6.66 6.95
C THR A 75 -11.22 -5.17 6.73
N ILE A 76 -10.41 -4.53 5.87
CA ILE A 76 -10.56 -3.11 5.54
C ILE A 76 -11.37 -2.96 4.27
N PRO A 77 -12.43 -2.12 4.25
CA PRO A 77 -13.15 -1.79 3.03
C PRO A 77 -12.23 -1.24 1.93
N PRO A 78 -12.67 -1.19 0.66
CA PRO A 78 -11.85 -0.71 -0.45
C PRO A 78 -11.20 0.65 -0.22
N VAL A 79 -11.86 1.54 0.52
CA VAL A 79 -11.26 2.80 0.96
C VAL A 79 -11.76 3.24 2.33
N VAL A 80 -10.85 3.74 3.14
CA VAL A 80 -11.15 4.44 4.38
C VAL A 80 -10.34 5.74 4.45
N LYS A 81 -10.91 6.75 5.10
CA LYS A 81 -10.25 8.03 5.37
C LYS A 81 -9.85 8.09 6.84
N LEU A 82 -8.61 8.48 7.10
CA LEU A 82 -8.05 8.60 8.44
C LEU A 82 -8.01 10.07 8.84
N LYS A 83 -8.55 10.40 10.02
CA LYS A 83 -8.72 11.80 10.47
C LYS A 83 -7.65 12.26 11.44
N GLY A 84 -7.18 11.41 12.31
CA GLY A 84 -6.17 11.77 13.31
C GLY A 84 -4.74 11.64 12.78
N ALA A 85 -3.86 12.61 13.02
CA ALA A 85 -2.49 12.61 12.52
C ALA A 85 -1.67 11.40 13.06
N ALA A 86 -1.80 11.10 14.34
CA ALA A 86 -1.16 9.93 14.95
C ALA A 86 -1.68 8.63 14.32
N LEU A 87 -3.00 8.49 14.13
CA LEU A 87 -3.60 7.34 13.49
C LEU A 87 -3.16 7.24 12.03
N ALA A 88 -3.21 8.33 11.27
CA ALA A 88 -2.79 8.35 9.87
C ALA A 88 -1.34 7.85 9.70
N SER A 89 -0.44 8.29 10.58
CA SER A 89 0.95 7.88 10.51
C SER A 89 1.16 6.44 10.99
N VAL A 90 0.57 6.02 12.10
CA VAL A 90 0.77 4.65 12.59
C VAL A 90 0.13 3.60 11.69
N MET A 91 -0.93 3.92 10.94
CA MET A 91 -1.48 3.01 9.92
C MET A 91 -0.49 2.78 8.77
N GLY A 92 0.30 3.78 8.41
CA GLY A 92 1.44 3.60 7.51
C GLY A 92 2.55 2.75 8.11
N ALA A 93 2.90 2.97 9.39
CA ALA A 93 3.89 2.15 10.10
C ALA A 93 3.46 0.68 10.26
N THR A 94 2.18 0.42 10.30
CA THR A 94 1.58 -0.92 10.41
C THR A 94 0.88 -1.37 9.12
N LEU A 95 1.36 -0.90 7.98
CA LEU A 95 0.79 -1.24 6.68
C LEU A 95 0.82 -2.75 6.46
N ALA A 96 -0.38 -3.34 6.34
CA ALA A 96 -0.56 -4.78 6.20
C ALA A 96 -0.78 -5.14 4.72
N THR A 97 0.05 -6.04 4.20
CA THR A 97 -0.05 -6.48 2.80
C THR A 97 0.29 -7.95 2.66
N LYS A 98 -0.22 -8.56 1.60
CA LYS A 98 0.20 -9.91 1.18
C LYS A 98 1.42 -9.80 0.26
N THR A 99 2.21 -10.87 0.21
CA THR A 99 3.31 -10.98 -0.76
C THR A 99 2.77 -10.84 -2.18
N SER A 100 3.41 -10.00 -2.99
CA SER A 100 3.04 -9.89 -4.39
C SER A 100 3.69 -11.01 -5.22
N THR A 101 3.05 -11.36 -6.33
CA THR A 101 3.63 -12.31 -7.31
C THR A 101 4.91 -11.80 -7.94
N ALA A 102 5.20 -10.51 -7.77
CA ALA A 102 6.41 -9.86 -8.24
C ALA A 102 7.61 -10.06 -7.31
N GLU A 103 7.41 -10.58 -6.12
CA GLU A 103 8.49 -10.83 -5.16
C GLU A 103 9.03 -12.25 -5.33
N ARG A 104 10.36 -12.38 -5.32
CA ARG A 104 10.99 -13.69 -5.14
C ARG A 104 10.99 -14.02 -3.66
N VAL A 105 10.20 -15.02 -3.30
CA VAL A 105 10.10 -15.49 -1.92
C VAL A 105 10.78 -16.88 -1.80
N ALA A 106 11.22 -17.21 -0.59
CA ALA A 106 11.77 -18.53 -0.30
C ALA A 106 10.71 -19.62 -0.53
N ALA A 107 11.15 -20.81 -0.92
CA ALA A 107 10.25 -21.95 -1.07
C ALA A 107 9.52 -22.23 0.26
N GLY A 108 8.22 -22.47 0.18
CA GLY A 108 7.37 -22.71 1.35
C GLY A 108 6.82 -21.45 2.05
N THR A 109 7.12 -20.25 1.53
CA THR A 109 6.51 -19.01 2.06
C THR A 109 5.01 -18.98 1.77
N ASP A 110 4.20 -18.74 2.80
CA ASP A 110 2.77 -18.51 2.61
C ASP A 110 2.53 -17.13 1.97
N LEU A 111 2.12 -17.15 0.70
CA LEU A 111 1.85 -15.94 -0.09
C LEU A 111 0.56 -15.22 0.37
N ASN A 112 -0.31 -15.89 1.12
CA ASN A 112 -1.56 -15.34 1.61
C ASN A 112 -1.43 -14.70 3.00
N ALA A 113 -0.36 -14.99 3.72
CA ALA A 113 -0.11 -14.39 5.02
C ALA A 113 0.03 -12.86 4.92
N LEU A 114 -0.70 -12.15 5.77
CA LEU A 114 -0.51 -10.71 5.92
C LEU A 114 0.83 -10.43 6.63
N ARG A 115 1.58 -9.53 6.06
CA ARG A 115 2.84 -9.03 6.63
C ARG A 115 2.77 -7.54 6.83
N ILE A 116 3.34 -7.06 7.92
CA ILE A 116 3.49 -5.64 8.17
C ILE A 116 4.80 -5.16 7.53
N VAL A 117 4.66 -4.22 6.60
CA VAL A 117 5.78 -3.57 5.90
C VAL A 117 5.69 -2.07 6.17
N PRO A 118 6.41 -1.57 7.18
CA PRO A 118 6.32 -0.17 7.58
C PRO A 118 6.54 0.78 6.40
N TYR A 119 5.55 1.64 6.14
CA TYR A 119 5.53 2.64 5.06
C TYR A 119 5.84 2.08 3.67
N ALA A 120 5.59 0.78 3.45
CA ALA A 120 5.96 0.05 2.23
C ALA A 120 7.46 0.20 1.86
N ASN A 121 8.33 0.46 2.85
CA ASN A 121 9.75 0.67 2.64
C ASN A 121 10.60 -0.45 3.28
N PRO A 122 10.87 -1.55 2.56
CA PRO A 122 11.72 -2.63 3.07
C PRO A 122 13.21 -2.26 3.13
N PHE A 123 13.61 -1.15 2.52
CA PHE A 123 15.01 -0.70 2.41
C PHE A 123 15.39 0.36 3.43
N ARG A 124 14.57 0.58 4.45
CA ARG A 124 14.81 1.57 5.47
C ARG A 124 16.07 1.26 6.30
N THR A 125 16.95 2.23 6.42
CA THR A 125 18.22 2.14 7.16
C THR A 125 18.29 3.09 8.35
N TYR A 126 17.20 3.75 8.69
CA TYR A 126 17.06 4.73 9.77
C TYR A 126 15.90 4.35 10.71
N PRO A 127 15.83 4.93 11.93
CA PRO A 127 14.76 4.62 12.89
C PRO A 127 13.35 4.87 12.31
N LEU A 128 12.42 3.98 12.63
CA LEU A 128 11.04 4.05 12.13
C LEU A 128 10.32 5.33 12.59
N VAL A 129 10.69 5.86 13.74
CA VAL A 129 10.13 7.10 14.27
C VAL A 129 10.32 8.30 13.32
N ASN A 130 11.39 8.32 12.53
CA ASN A 130 11.63 9.40 11.57
C ASN A 130 10.53 9.48 10.50
N ASP A 131 10.08 8.34 10.00
CA ASP A 131 8.94 8.29 9.07
C ASP A 131 7.63 8.61 9.80
N TYR A 132 7.46 8.08 11.02
CA TYR A 132 6.26 8.34 11.81
C TYR A 132 6.07 9.85 12.04
N GLU A 133 7.06 10.54 12.54
CA GLU A 133 6.99 11.99 12.78
C GLU A 133 6.79 12.79 11.49
N LYS A 134 7.46 12.41 10.42
CA LYS A 134 7.33 13.08 9.12
C LYS A 134 5.90 12.99 8.58
N PHE A 135 5.31 11.80 8.56
CA PHE A 135 3.94 11.62 8.06
C PHE A 135 2.89 12.24 8.99
N LYS A 136 3.08 12.12 10.31
CA LYS A 136 2.23 12.81 11.30
C LYS A 136 2.20 14.31 11.03
N LYS A 137 3.37 14.92 10.87
CA LYS A 137 3.52 16.35 10.61
C LYS A 137 2.87 16.80 9.30
N LEU A 138 2.92 15.98 8.24
CA LEU A 138 2.23 16.29 6.98
C LEU A 138 0.71 16.39 7.17
N VAL A 139 0.12 15.50 7.97
CA VAL A 139 -1.31 15.54 8.27
C VAL A 139 -1.66 16.72 9.18
N GLU A 140 -0.89 16.92 10.25
CA GLU A 140 -1.16 17.89 11.31
C GLU A 140 -0.91 19.34 10.86
N GLU A 141 0.23 19.61 10.20
CA GLU A 141 0.65 20.97 9.85
C GLU A 141 0.30 21.37 8.41
N LYS A 142 0.21 20.41 7.50
CA LYS A 142 -0.03 20.65 6.08
C LYS A 142 -1.43 20.29 5.63
N ASN A 143 -2.25 19.80 6.55
CA ASN A 143 -3.63 19.38 6.29
C ASN A 143 -3.74 18.38 5.12
N VAL A 144 -2.75 17.50 5.00
CA VAL A 144 -2.74 16.45 3.98
C VAL A 144 -3.76 15.38 4.35
N ALA A 145 -4.70 15.11 3.45
CA ALA A 145 -5.67 14.04 3.66
C ALA A 145 -4.99 12.67 3.61
N CYS A 146 -5.41 11.75 4.47
CA CYS A 146 -4.84 10.41 4.52
C CYS A 146 -5.91 9.36 4.32
N TYR A 147 -5.64 8.42 3.42
CA TYR A 147 -6.54 7.32 3.07
C TYR A 147 -5.82 5.99 3.12
N ILE A 148 -6.57 4.92 3.38
CA ILE A 148 -6.17 3.54 3.09
C ILE A 148 -6.95 3.09 1.86
N VAL A 149 -6.27 2.47 0.90
CA VAL A 149 -6.87 1.84 -0.27
C VAL A 149 -6.54 0.35 -0.24
N ASN A 150 -7.58 -0.47 -0.07
CA ASN A 150 -7.44 -1.92 -0.12
C ASN A 150 -7.55 -2.40 -1.57
N THR A 151 -6.45 -2.95 -2.10
CA THR A 151 -6.37 -3.47 -3.48
C THR A 151 -6.43 -5.00 -3.54
N GLY A 152 -6.74 -5.64 -2.43
CA GLY A 152 -6.85 -7.09 -2.29
C GLY A 152 -8.28 -7.60 -2.49
N ASP A 153 -8.84 -8.06 -1.41
CA ASP A 153 -10.24 -8.47 -1.25
C ASP A 153 -10.80 -7.85 0.02
N PHE A 154 -12.11 -7.73 0.08
CA PHE A 154 -12.84 -7.36 1.28
C PHE A 154 -13.78 -8.51 1.63
N MET A 155 -13.51 -9.20 2.74
CA MET A 155 -14.29 -10.37 3.19
C MET A 155 -14.62 -11.38 2.09
N GLY A 156 -13.62 -11.68 1.25
CA GLY A 156 -13.74 -12.61 0.12
C GLY A 156 -14.20 -11.98 -1.19
N THR A 157 -14.72 -10.75 -1.18
CA THR A 157 -15.09 -10.03 -2.40
C THR A 157 -13.88 -9.31 -2.98
N LYS A 158 -13.50 -9.66 -4.20
CA LYS A 158 -12.31 -9.10 -4.87
C LYS A 158 -12.50 -7.63 -5.19
N VAL A 159 -11.58 -6.79 -4.73
CA VAL A 159 -11.45 -5.40 -5.20
C VAL A 159 -10.73 -5.41 -6.55
N LYS A 160 -11.44 -5.01 -7.61
CA LYS A 160 -10.90 -5.00 -8.97
C LYS A 160 -10.13 -3.70 -9.24
N PRO A 161 -9.19 -3.69 -10.20
CA PRO A 161 -8.50 -2.46 -10.59
C PRO A 161 -9.46 -1.31 -10.96
N ALA A 162 -10.58 -1.61 -11.63
CA ALA A 162 -11.60 -0.62 -11.94
C ALA A 162 -12.24 0.00 -10.69
N ASP A 163 -12.45 -0.79 -9.63
CA ASP A 163 -12.98 -0.29 -8.36
C ASP A 163 -11.99 0.70 -7.72
N THR A 164 -10.72 0.33 -7.69
CA THR A 164 -9.64 1.20 -7.19
C THR A 164 -9.54 2.51 -7.96
N LEU A 165 -9.60 2.44 -9.30
CA LEU A 165 -9.53 3.64 -10.14
C LEU A 165 -10.76 4.54 -9.94
N GLY A 166 -11.98 3.98 -9.94
CA GLY A 166 -13.21 4.74 -9.69
C GLY A 166 -13.21 5.42 -8.31
N ILE A 167 -12.69 4.75 -7.27
CA ILE A 167 -12.49 5.35 -5.94
C ILE A 167 -11.55 6.55 -6.01
N LEU A 168 -10.39 6.40 -6.65
CA LEU A 168 -9.39 7.46 -6.74
C LEU A 168 -9.93 8.66 -7.54
N GLU A 169 -10.61 8.41 -8.66
CA GLU A 169 -11.26 9.46 -9.47
C GLU A 169 -12.30 10.21 -8.64
N THR A 170 -13.18 9.48 -7.94
CA THR A 170 -14.23 10.06 -7.10
C THR A 170 -13.64 10.97 -6.00
N ILE A 171 -12.51 10.57 -5.39
CA ILE A 171 -11.83 11.38 -4.38
C ILE A 171 -11.17 12.62 -5.00
N VAL A 172 -10.43 12.45 -6.10
CA VAL A 172 -9.70 13.56 -6.75
C VAL A 172 -10.64 14.60 -7.32
N GLU A 173 -11.80 14.17 -7.84
CA GLU A 173 -12.83 15.08 -8.35
C GLU A 173 -13.66 15.76 -7.24
N GLY A 174 -13.41 15.43 -5.97
CA GLY A 174 -14.15 16.00 -4.84
C GLY A 174 -15.59 15.51 -4.71
N LYS A 175 -15.93 14.41 -5.36
CA LYS A 175 -17.27 13.79 -5.35
C LYS A 175 -17.44 12.74 -4.25
N ALA A 176 -16.35 12.38 -3.57
CA ALA A 176 -16.36 11.35 -2.53
C ALA A 176 -17.15 11.81 -1.30
N SER A 177 -18.07 10.96 -0.86
CA SER A 177 -18.78 11.13 0.40
C SER A 177 -18.31 10.07 1.41
N PHE A 178 -17.87 10.53 2.57
CA PHE A 178 -17.39 9.68 3.65
C PHE A 178 -18.35 9.77 4.84
N GLU A 179 -18.61 8.63 5.47
CA GLU A 179 -19.40 8.56 6.70
C GLU A 179 -18.60 7.92 7.84
N LYS A 180 -18.96 8.22 9.07
CA LYS A 180 -18.34 7.63 10.26
C LYS A 180 -18.47 6.11 10.22
N TRP A 181 -17.37 5.39 10.45
CA TRP A 181 -17.39 3.94 10.49
C TRP A 181 -17.67 3.42 11.90
N GLY A 182 -18.94 3.15 12.18
CA GLY A 182 -19.37 2.61 13.47
C GLY A 182 -18.93 3.50 14.66
N ASN A 183 -18.24 2.90 15.62
CA ASN A 183 -17.75 3.57 16.82
C ASN A 183 -16.33 4.16 16.66
N PHE A 184 -15.71 4.06 15.50
CA PHE A 184 -14.40 4.67 15.29
C PHE A 184 -14.54 6.20 15.15
N ASP A 185 -13.82 6.95 16.00
CA ASP A 185 -13.88 8.41 15.99
C ASP A 185 -13.05 9.01 14.83
N ASP A 186 -11.96 8.35 14.49
CA ASP A 186 -10.95 8.85 13.58
C ASP A 186 -10.90 8.12 12.23
N ILE A 187 -11.94 7.33 11.91
CA ILE A 187 -12.05 6.63 10.63
C ILE A 187 -13.42 6.87 10.01
N GLU A 188 -13.37 7.25 8.74
CA GLU A 188 -14.55 7.37 7.88
C GLU A 188 -14.43 6.40 6.71
N ILE A 189 -15.54 5.91 6.20
CA ILE A 189 -15.61 4.99 5.07
C ILE A 189 -16.36 5.59 3.90
N MET A 190 -15.97 5.19 2.70
CA MET A 190 -16.75 5.31 1.48
C MET A 190 -16.94 3.90 0.91
N TYR A 191 -18.16 3.47 0.76
CA TYR A 191 -18.51 2.17 0.19
C TYR A 191 -19.32 2.31 -1.09
N ASP A 192 -19.74 3.52 -1.40
CA ASP A 192 -20.49 3.86 -2.61
C ASP A 192 -19.64 4.74 -3.53
N TRP A 193 -19.35 4.24 -4.71
CA TRP A 193 -18.77 4.96 -5.81
C TRP A 193 -19.37 4.41 -7.10
N GLU A 194 -19.83 5.27 -7.97
CA GLU A 194 -20.45 4.89 -9.24
C GLU A 194 -21.62 3.87 -9.12
N GLY A 195 -22.36 3.90 -8.00
CA GLY A 195 -23.47 2.99 -7.73
C GLY A 195 -23.09 1.56 -7.33
N LYS A 196 -21.83 1.32 -6.97
CA LYS A 196 -21.33 0.01 -6.51
C LYS A 196 -21.33 -0.08 -4.98
N THR A 197 -22.49 -0.16 -4.36
CA THR A 197 -22.63 0.02 -2.92
C THR A 197 -22.66 -1.25 -2.08
N ALA A 198 -23.24 -2.33 -2.57
CA ALA A 198 -23.65 -3.42 -1.68
C ALA A 198 -22.51 -4.36 -1.27
N ASP A 199 -21.60 -4.65 -2.19
CA ASP A 199 -20.59 -5.72 -2.01
C ASP A 199 -19.47 -5.36 -1.04
N PHE A 200 -19.31 -4.07 -0.73
CA PHE A 200 -18.16 -3.56 0.04
C PHE A 200 -18.58 -2.81 1.30
N LYS A 201 -19.86 -2.86 1.66
CA LYS A 201 -20.33 -2.22 2.89
C LYS A 201 -19.96 -3.04 4.12
N PRO A 202 -19.16 -2.51 5.07
CA PRO A 202 -18.84 -3.24 6.27
C PRO A 202 -20.04 -3.30 7.22
N ASP A 203 -20.33 -4.49 7.75
CA ASP A 203 -21.38 -4.69 8.74
C ASP A 203 -20.78 -5.07 10.10
N LEU A 204 -20.66 -4.11 10.99
CA LEU A 204 -20.14 -4.32 12.35
C LEU A 204 -21.10 -5.11 13.27
N ASN A 205 -22.32 -5.39 12.84
CA ASN A 205 -23.24 -6.29 13.56
C ASN A 205 -22.97 -7.76 13.21
N ASN A 206 -22.27 -8.04 12.11
CA ASN A 206 -21.80 -9.38 11.80
C ASN A 206 -20.66 -9.75 12.74
N ALA A 207 -20.89 -10.75 13.62
CA ALA A 207 -19.95 -11.14 14.67
C ALA A 207 -18.63 -11.68 14.10
N GLU A 208 -18.67 -12.41 12.98
CA GLU A 208 -17.47 -12.95 12.33
C GLU A 208 -16.61 -11.83 11.76
N TYR A 209 -17.22 -10.89 11.04
CA TYR A 209 -16.51 -9.72 10.52
C TYR A 209 -15.93 -8.87 11.64
N LYS A 210 -16.72 -8.56 12.68
CA LYS A 210 -16.25 -7.78 13.84
C LYS A 210 -15.05 -8.44 14.52
N ALA A 211 -15.08 -9.77 14.69
CA ALA A 211 -13.99 -10.52 15.28
C ALA A 211 -12.73 -10.49 14.39
N ALA A 212 -12.87 -10.68 13.08
CA ALA A 212 -11.77 -10.60 12.12
C ALA A 212 -11.13 -9.21 12.12
N LEU A 213 -11.94 -8.15 12.07
CA LEU A 213 -11.46 -6.77 12.13
C LEU A 213 -10.74 -6.47 13.45
N LYS A 214 -11.31 -6.91 14.58
CA LYS A 214 -10.68 -6.76 15.91
C LYS A 214 -9.32 -7.45 15.96
N SER A 215 -9.22 -8.67 15.41
CA SER A 215 -7.95 -9.39 15.31
C SER A 215 -6.93 -8.64 14.45
N ALA A 216 -7.34 -8.09 13.30
CA ALA A 216 -6.47 -7.30 12.44
C ALA A 216 -5.97 -6.02 13.13
N MET A 217 -6.82 -5.35 13.91
CA MET A 217 -6.42 -4.18 14.70
C MET A 217 -5.49 -4.57 15.85
N GLN A 218 -5.73 -5.70 16.52
CA GLN A 218 -4.84 -6.23 17.54
C GLN A 218 -3.46 -6.55 16.99
N ASN A 219 -3.36 -7.13 15.81
CA ASN A 219 -2.08 -7.38 15.14
C ASN A 219 -1.28 -6.09 14.92
N ARG A 220 -1.93 -4.95 14.70
CA ARG A 220 -1.26 -3.64 14.60
C ARG A 220 -0.74 -3.16 15.96
N VAL A 221 -1.52 -3.35 17.01
CA VAL A 221 -1.08 -3.08 18.40
C VAL A 221 0.16 -3.91 18.74
N ASP A 222 0.13 -5.19 18.42
CA ASP A 222 1.23 -6.11 18.70
C ASP A 222 2.48 -5.77 17.87
N ALA A 223 2.28 -5.32 16.62
CA ALA A 223 3.38 -4.85 15.79
C ALA A 223 4.06 -3.60 16.37
N VAL A 224 3.27 -2.62 16.84
CA VAL A 224 3.82 -1.39 17.47
C VAL A 224 4.60 -1.74 18.74
N LYS A 225 4.08 -2.65 19.57
CA LYS A 225 4.82 -3.17 20.74
C LYS A 225 6.10 -3.89 20.31
N GLY A 226 6.02 -4.74 19.28
CA GLY A 226 7.17 -5.46 18.74
C GLY A 226 8.26 -4.56 18.16
N PHE A 227 7.94 -3.37 17.65
CA PHE A 227 8.94 -2.39 17.23
C PHE A 227 9.77 -1.86 18.42
N ALA A 228 9.17 -1.75 19.59
CA ALA A 228 9.89 -1.33 20.80
C ALA A 228 10.79 -2.43 21.39
N GLU A 229 10.46 -3.70 21.16
CA GLU A 229 11.19 -4.84 21.71
C GLU A 229 12.35 -5.31 20.83
N LYS A 230 12.25 -5.08 19.52
CA LYS A 230 13.26 -5.52 18.56
C LYS A 230 14.41 -4.52 18.43
N LYS A 231 15.61 -5.00 18.14
CA LYS A 231 16.79 -4.18 17.88
C LYS A 231 17.03 -3.12 18.96
N GLU A 232 16.89 -3.52 20.24
CA GLU A 232 17.11 -2.62 21.38
C GLU A 232 16.25 -1.34 21.32
N GLY A 233 15.05 -1.43 20.75
CA GLY A 233 14.13 -0.30 20.61
C GLY A 233 14.44 0.67 19.47
N TYR A 234 15.32 0.30 18.56
CA TYR A 234 15.69 1.16 17.42
C TYR A 234 14.50 1.64 16.59
N ASP A 235 13.46 0.81 16.48
CA ASP A 235 12.23 1.09 15.74
C ASP A 235 11.06 1.51 16.63
N LYS A 236 11.30 1.81 17.93
CA LYS A 236 10.25 2.23 18.85
C LYS A 236 9.53 3.47 18.34
N LEU A 237 8.20 3.42 18.37
CA LEU A 237 7.33 4.56 18.09
C LEU A 237 6.94 5.28 19.38
N PRO A 238 6.49 6.56 19.31
CA PRO A 238 5.94 7.28 20.45
C PRO A 238 4.71 6.57 21.04
N ASP A 239 4.44 6.78 22.32
CA ASP A 239 3.32 6.15 23.03
C ASP A 239 1.96 6.52 22.41
N GLU A 240 1.82 7.69 21.82
CA GLU A 240 0.61 8.10 21.09
C GLU A 240 0.30 7.20 19.88
N ALA A 241 1.32 6.63 19.23
CA ALA A 241 1.12 5.69 18.13
C ALA A 241 0.45 4.41 18.63
N LEU A 242 0.91 3.86 19.77
CA LEU A 242 0.29 2.72 20.40
C LEU A 242 -1.14 3.06 20.86
N ALA A 243 -1.34 4.21 21.49
CA ALA A 243 -2.65 4.65 21.93
C ALA A 243 -3.64 4.79 20.77
N ALA A 244 -3.20 5.29 19.62
CA ALA A 244 -4.05 5.46 18.44
C ALA A 244 -4.57 4.11 17.89
N VAL A 245 -3.72 3.09 17.77
CA VAL A 245 -4.18 1.76 17.31
C VAL A 245 -4.95 1.00 18.40
N GLN A 246 -4.62 1.21 19.69
CA GLN A 246 -5.38 0.60 20.80
C GLN A 246 -6.83 1.07 20.82
N LYS A 247 -7.09 2.36 20.59
CA LYS A 247 -8.47 2.89 20.46
C LYS A 247 -9.30 2.15 19.42
N LEU A 248 -8.70 1.65 18.34
CA LEU A 248 -9.43 0.89 17.34
C LEU A 248 -9.88 -0.48 17.87
N VAL A 249 -9.05 -1.13 18.67
CA VAL A 249 -9.41 -2.40 19.34
C VAL A 249 -10.52 -2.16 20.35
N ASP A 250 -10.41 -1.10 21.14
CA ASP A 250 -11.37 -0.75 22.19
C ASP A 250 -12.76 -0.43 21.61
N ALA A 251 -12.81 0.26 20.46
CA ALA A 251 -14.04 0.57 19.74
C ALA A 251 -14.78 -0.67 19.19
N LEU A 252 -14.10 -1.81 19.12
CA LEU A 252 -14.65 -3.10 18.66
C LEU A 252 -15.00 -4.04 19.83
N SER A 253 -14.91 -3.56 21.04
CA SER A 253 -15.22 -4.36 22.25
C SER A 253 -16.71 -4.48 22.50
#